data_bae5a64829370978112d549a851a602d
#
_entry.id   bae5a64829370978112d549a851a602d
#
_cell.length_a   1.000
_cell.length_b   1.000
_cell.length_c   1.000
_cell.angle_alpha   90.00
_cell.angle_beta   90.00
_cell.angle_gamma   90.00
#
_symmetry.space_group_name_H-M   'P 1'
#
loop_
_entity.id
_entity.type
_entity.pdbx_description
1 polymer ?
#
loop_
_entity_poly.entity_id
_entity_poly.type
_entity_poly.pdbx_seq_one_letter_code
_entity_poly.pdbx_strand_id
1 'polypeptide(L)'
;KIKFNTHNLTNFTNIIKNNIDEISNEEINFYFELTYGSPGTAILYYNNDFLDIFQLSIKCLLSNDLDDDKINLSNILSKLTNDEFNNYLSMLKFILIVANKLKVNRDDKSLVNMPNYLELESLSTNLSKKNLIDRFDYLTNNQKELFSLNLDKKIFILNFLTQ
;
A
#
# COMPACT_ATOMS: atom_id res chain seq x y z
N LYS A 1 -24.85 -19.11 4.68
CA LYS A 1 -23.74 -18.18 4.32
C LYS A 1 -23.23 -17.56 5.60
N ILE A 2 -22.04 -17.96 6.09
CA ILE A 2 -21.44 -17.39 7.29
C ILE A 2 -20.92 -16.01 6.90
N LYS A 3 -21.40 -14.94 7.56
CA LYS A 3 -20.84 -13.60 7.43
C LYS A 3 -19.65 -13.50 8.39
N PHE A 4 -18.45 -13.41 7.85
CA PHE A 4 -17.29 -12.99 8.65
C PHE A 4 -17.38 -11.46 8.79
N ASN A 5 -17.61 -10.98 10.01
CA ASN A 5 -17.49 -9.56 10.31
C ASN A 5 -16.00 -9.24 10.49
N THR A 6 -15.55 -8.14 9.90
CA THR A 6 -14.23 -7.58 10.18
C THR A 6 -14.13 -7.25 11.67
N HIS A 7 -12.96 -7.45 12.26
CA HIS A 7 -12.73 -7.06 13.65
C HIS A 7 -12.85 -5.54 13.81
N ASN A 8 -13.39 -5.08 14.93
CA ASN A 8 -13.24 -3.68 15.31
C ASN A 8 -11.79 -3.41 15.72
N LEU A 9 -11.38 -2.15 15.73
CA LEU A 9 -9.98 -1.76 16.03
C LEU A 9 -9.51 -2.31 17.38
N THR A 10 -10.36 -2.33 18.42
CA THR A 10 -9.99 -2.82 19.77
C THR A 10 -9.65 -4.31 19.73
N ASN A 11 -10.50 -5.14 19.12
CA ASN A 11 -10.25 -6.57 19.00
C ASN A 11 -9.04 -6.87 18.11
N PHE A 12 -8.91 -6.13 17.01
CA PHE A 12 -7.74 -6.20 16.13
C PHE A 12 -6.46 -5.91 16.90
N THR A 13 -6.40 -4.78 17.63
CA THR A 13 -5.26 -4.37 18.46
C THR A 13 -4.85 -5.45 19.47
N ASN A 14 -5.83 -6.04 20.17
CA ASN A 14 -5.55 -7.11 21.15
C ASN A 14 -4.93 -8.34 20.47
N ILE A 15 -5.45 -8.74 19.30
CA ILE A 15 -4.91 -9.90 18.58
C ILE A 15 -3.49 -9.59 18.08
N ILE A 16 -3.25 -8.40 17.51
CA ILE A 16 -1.92 -8.01 17.01
C ILE A 16 -0.90 -7.98 18.14
N LYS A 17 -1.21 -7.31 19.27
CA LYS A 17 -0.30 -7.22 20.44
C LYS A 17 0.00 -8.56 21.12
N ASN A 18 -0.87 -9.54 20.95
CA ASN A 18 -0.61 -10.90 21.45
C ASN A 18 0.29 -11.73 20.52
N ASN A 19 0.52 -11.30 19.29
CA ASN A 19 1.30 -12.04 18.31
C ASN A 19 2.57 -11.31 17.84
N ILE A 20 2.69 -10.01 18.14
CA ILE A 20 3.82 -9.16 17.78
C ILE A 20 4.25 -8.40 19.03
N ASP A 21 5.45 -8.67 19.51
CA ASP A 21 5.94 -8.14 20.80
C ASP A 21 6.19 -6.62 20.76
N GLU A 22 6.76 -6.13 19.66
CA GLU A 22 7.12 -4.72 19.52
C GLU A 22 6.44 -4.11 18.29
N ILE A 23 5.25 -3.53 18.48
CA ILE A 23 4.51 -2.83 17.44
C ILE A 23 3.91 -1.54 17.99
N SER A 24 4.11 -0.43 17.29
CA SER A 24 3.56 0.87 17.66
C SER A 24 2.05 0.98 17.39
N ASN A 25 1.39 1.92 18.04
CA ASN A 25 -0.02 2.18 17.75
C ASN A 25 -0.24 2.73 16.34
N GLU A 26 0.73 3.43 15.77
CA GLU A 26 0.69 3.94 14.38
C GLU A 26 0.73 2.78 13.38
N GLU A 27 1.61 1.80 13.59
CA GLU A 27 1.68 0.59 12.77
C GLU A 27 0.41 -0.26 12.90
N ILE A 28 -0.16 -0.38 14.11
CA ILE A 28 -1.44 -1.07 14.31
C ILE A 28 -2.55 -0.41 13.48
N ASN A 29 -2.65 0.91 13.50
CA ASN A 29 -3.63 1.64 12.70
C ASN A 29 -3.38 1.47 11.20
N PHE A 30 -2.12 1.53 10.77
CA PHE A 30 -1.73 1.27 9.38
C PHE A 30 -2.19 -0.12 8.91
N TYR A 31 -1.83 -1.16 9.65
CA TYR A 31 -2.23 -2.53 9.29
C TYR A 31 -3.74 -2.74 9.38
N PHE A 32 -4.42 -2.09 10.32
CA PHE A 32 -5.89 -2.15 10.41
C PHE A 32 -6.55 -1.61 9.15
N GLU A 33 -6.15 -0.43 8.71
CA GLU A 33 -6.68 0.22 7.50
C GLU A 33 -6.28 -0.55 6.23
N LEU A 34 -5.01 -0.94 6.10
CA LEU A 34 -4.49 -1.65 4.93
C LEU A 34 -5.16 -3.02 4.73
N THR A 35 -5.45 -3.74 5.82
CA THR A 35 -6.00 -5.10 5.79
C THR A 35 -7.51 -5.16 6.04
N TYR A 36 -8.16 -4.00 6.13
CA TYR A 36 -9.59 -3.89 6.46
C TYR A 36 -9.95 -4.67 7.73
N GLY A 37 -9.10 -4.58 8.75
CA GLY A 37 -9.30 -5.23 10.04
C GLY A 37 -9.09 -6.74 10.04
N SER A 38 -8.30 -7.30 9.12
CA SER A 38 -7.91 -8.73 9.10
C SER A 38 -6.61 -8.95 9.88
N PRO A 39 -6.62 -9.51 11.12
CA PRO A 39 -5.41 -9.67 11.90
C PRO A 39 -4.42 -10.66 11.29
N GLY A 40 -4.90 -11.75 10.69
CA GLY A 40 -4.04 -12.75 10.06
C GLY A 40 -3.24 -12.17 8.88
N THR A 41 -3.90 -11.35 8.04
CA THR A 41 -3.24 -10.64 6.94
C THR A 41 -2.24 -9.61 7.47
N ALA A 42 -2.59 -8.90 8.56
CA ALA A 42 -1.71 -7.91 9.17
C ALA A 42 -0.42 -8.54 9.72
N ILE A 43 -0.51 -9.68 10.41
CA ILE A 43 0.65 -10.43 10.91
C ILE A 43 1.52 -10.91 9.74
N LEU A 44 0.89 -11.39 8.66
CA LEU A 44 1.61 -11.79 7.45
C LEU A 44 2.39 -10.62 6.85
N TYR A 45 1.76 -9.44 6.77
CA TYR A 45 2.39 -8.24 6.20
C TYR A 45 3.51 -7.73 7.09
N TYR A 46 3.33 -7.73 8.41
CA TYR A 46 4.37 -7.37 9.37
C TYR A 46 5.61 -8.24 9.22
N ASN A 47 5.43 -9.57 9.15
CA ASN A 47 6.53 -10.53 9.02
C ASN A 47 7.26 -10.48 7.66
N ASN A 48 6.70 -9.80 6.66
CA ASN A 48 7.29 -9.60 5.35
C ASN A 48 7.73 -8.15 5.08
N ASP A 49 7.99 -7.37 6.12
CA ASP A 49 8.52 -6.00 6.04
C ASP A 49 7.70 -5.07 5.11
N PHE A 50 6.36 -5.25 5.10
CA PHE A 50 5.47 -4.51 4.22
C PHE A 50 5.48 -3.00 4.49
N LEU A 51 5.80 -2.58 5.73
CA LEU A 51 5.92 -1.16 6.07
C LEU A 51 7.10 -0.51 5.35
N ASP A 52 8.24 -1.19 5.27
CA ASP A 52 9.43 -0.67 4.55
C ASP A 52 9.15 -0.54 3.06
N ILE A 53 8.48 -1.54 2.48
CA ILE A 53 8.07 -1.51 1.06
C ILE A 53 7.04 -0.38 0.84
N PHE A 54 6.14 -0.14 1.78
CA PHE A 54 5.17 0.95 1.73
C PHE A 54 5.87 2.32 1.72
N GLN A 55 6.82 2.54 2.62
CA GLN A 55 7.61 3.77 2.69
C GLN A 55 8.40 4.02 1.42
N LEU A 56 9.09 3.00 0.92
CA LEU A 56 9.85 3.08 -0.33
C LEU A 56 8.92 3.37 -1.52
N SER A 57 7.72 2.79 -1.54
CA SER A 57 6.73 3.03 -2.60
C SER A 57 6.25 4.48 -2.64
N ILE A 58 5.98 5.08 -1.47
CA ILE A 58 5.61 6.51 -1.40
C ILE A 58 6.74 7.40 -1.89
N LYS A 59 7.98 7.12 -1.47
CA LYS A 59 9.18 7.84 -1.93
C LYS A 59 9.32 7.78 -3.45
N CYS A 60 9.16 6.59 -4.05
CA CYS A 60 9.19 6.40 -5.49
C CYS A 60 8.07 7.15 -6.23
N LEU A 61 6.86 7.25 -5.63
CA LEU A 61 5.74 7.98 -6.21
C LEU A 61 5.90 9.50 -6.13
N LEU A 62 6.68 10.02 -5.17
CA LEU A 62 7.01 11.43 -5.04
C LEU A 62 8.11 11.88 -5.99
N SER A 63 8.98 10.99 -6.44
CA SER A 63 10.02 11.27 -7.42
C SER A 63 9.44 11.33 -8.84
N ASN A 64 9.84 12.33 -9.63
CA ASN A 64 9.40 12.45 -11.02
C ASN A 64 10.30 11.68 -11.99
N ASP A 65 11.56 11.48 -11.63
CA ASP A 65 12.56 10.85 -12.50
C ASP A 65 12.67 9.34 -12.23
N LEU A 66 13.22 8.60 -13.20
CA LEU A 66 13.65 7.23 -12.98
C LEU A 66 14.96 7.27 -12.19
N ASP A 67 14.90 6.93 -10.91
CA ASP A 67 16.01 6.93 -9.98
C ASP A 67 16.35 5.52 -9.47
N ASP A 68 17.41 5.42 -8.67
CA ASP A 68 17.87 4.16 -8.09
C ASP A 68 16.83 3.53 -7.15
N ASP A 69 16.00 4.33 -6.47
CA ASP A 69 14.94 3.84 -5.58
C ASP A 69 13.85 3.10 -6.38
N LYS A 70 13.43 3.64 -7.53
CA LYS A 70 12.46 2.97 -8.41
C LYS A 70 13.01 1.67 -8.99
N ILE A 71 14.28 1.69 -9.40
CA ILE A 71 14.97 0.50 -9.89
C ILE A 71 15.07 -0.55 -8.77
N ASN A 72 15.48 -0.14 -7.57
CA ASN A 72 15.58 -1.01 -6.40
C ASN A 72 14.23 -1.63 -6.04
N LEU A 73 13.18 -0.81 -5.90
CA LEU A 73 11.82 -1.27 -5.61
C LEU A 73 11.35 -2.28 -6.65
N SER A 74 11.54 -1.99 -7.95
CA SER A 74 11.15 -2.89 -9.03
C SER A 74 11.90 -4.23 -8.99
N ASN A 75 13.18 -4.22 -8.60
CA ASN A 75 13.98 -5.43 -8.43
C ASN A 75 13.52 -6.28 -7.21
N ILE A 76 13.17 -5.64 -6.08
CA ILE A 76 12.61 -6.33 -4.91
C ILE A 76 11.32 -7.02 -5.32
N LEU A 77 10.40 -6.29 -5.94
CA LEU A 77 9.06 -6.75 -6.27
C LEU A 77 9.05 -7.82 -7.36
N SER A 78 10.00 -7.79 -8.29
CA SER A 78 10.09 -8.81 -9.35
C SER A 78 10.38 -10.21 -8.81
N LYS A 79 10.95 -10.32 -7.61
CA LYS A 79 11.28 -11.59 -6.95
C LYS A 79 10.13 -12.19 -6.15
N LEU A 80 9.07 -11.43 -5.89
CA LEU A 80 7.90 -11.88 -5.14
C LEU A 80 7.15 -12.98 -5.90
N THR A 81 6.55 -13.90 -5.17
CA THR A 81 5.54 -14.82 -5.72
C THR A 81 4.35 -14.04 -6.31
N ASN A 82 3.46 -14.70 -7.02
CA ASN A 82 2.28 -14.03 -7.58
C ASN A 82 1.33 -13.53 -6.48
N ASP A 83 1.18 -14.29 -5.39
CA ASP A 83 0.31 -13.92 -4.27
C ASP A 83 0.88 -12.72 -3.50
N GLU A 84 2.17 -12.72 -3.19
CA GLU A 84 2.85 -11.58 -2.55
C GLU A 84 2.80 -10.33 -3.42
N PHE A 85 3.04 -10.49 -4.73
CA PHE A 85 2.96 -9.38 -5.66
C PHE A 85 1.53 -8.81 -5.77
N ASN A 86 0.51 -9.68 -5.74
CA ASN A 86 -0.89 -9.25 -5.71
C ASN A 86 -1.23 -8.46 -4.43
N ASN A 87 -0.69 -8.87 -3.28
CA ASN A 87 -0.80 -8.14 -2.02
C ASN A 87 -0.14 -6.76 -2.12
N TYR A 88 1.04 -6.70 -2.76
CA TYR A 88 1.71 -5.43 -3.02
C TYR A 88 0.90 -4.49 -3.93
N LEU A 89 0.29 -5.00 -5.01
CA LEU A 89 -0.59 -4.20 -5.85
C LEU A 89 -1.79 -3.63 -5.08
N SER A 90 -2.31 -4.40 -4.12
CA SER A 90 -3.38 -3.93 -3.22
C SER A 90 -2.88 -2.80 -2.31
N MET A 91 -1.65 -2.87 -1.82
CA MET A 91 -1.02 -1.79 -1.06
C MET A 91 -0.80 -0.53 -1.89
N LEU A 92 -0.34 -0.64 -3.15
CA LEU A 92 -0.23 0.52 -4.05
C LEU A 92 -1.58 1.19 -4.28
N LYS A 93 -2.64 0.42 -4.51
CA LYS A 93 -4.00 0.95 -4.63
C LYS A 93 -4.44 1.66 -3.35
N PHE A 94 -4.10 1.11 -2.18
CA PHE A 94 -4.36 1.74 -0.89
C PHE A 94 -3.66 3.10 -0.77
N ILE A 95 -2.37 3.22 -1.13
CA ILE A 95 -1.64 4.49 -1.16
C ILE A 95 -2.39 5.54 -2.01
N LEU A 96 -2.80 5.18 -3.21
CA LEU A 96 -3.51 6.09 -4.12
C LEU A 96 -4.89 6.50 -3.57
N ILE A 97 -5.62 5.58 -2.93
CA ILE A 97 -6.90 5.85 -2.27
C ILE A 97 -6.70 6.84 -1.12
N VAL A 98 -5.70 6.61 -0.25
CA VAL A 98 -5.40 7.50 0.87
C VAL A 98 -5.00 8.89 0.37
N ALA A 99 -4.09 8.98 -0.61
CA ALA A 99 -3.70 10.25 -1.21
C ALA A 99 -4.91 11.00 -1.80
N ASN A 100 -5.84 10.30 -2.46
CA ASN A 100 -7.05 10.92 -2.99
C ASN A 100 -8.03 11.35 -1.87
N LYS A 101 -8.16 10.60 -0.78
CA LYS A 101 -8.95 10.99 0.40
C LYS A 101 -8.39 12.27 1.03
N LEU A 102 -7.07 12.35 1.25
CA LEU A 102 -6.40 13.53 1.79
C LEU A 102 -6.55 14.75 0.88
N LYS A 103 -6.65 14.56 -0.43
CA LYS A 103 -6.92 15.64 -1.39
C LYS A 103 -8.32 16.25 -1.22
N VAL A 104 -9.29 15.46 -0.79
CA VAL A 104 -10.69 15.88 -0.56
C VAL A 104 -10.89 16.40 0.86
N ASN A 105 -10.31 15.74 1.85
CA ASN A 105 -10.45 16.05 3.27
C ASN A 105 -9.09 15.88 3.97
N ARG A 106 -8.36 17.00 4.12
CA ARG A 106 -7.03 17.00 4.75
C ARG A 106 -7.07 16.70 6.26
N ASP A 107 -8.19 16.94 6.90
CA ASP A 107 -8.35 16.78 8.35
C ASP A 107 -8.97 15.42 8.73
N ASP A 108 -8.85 14.42 7.86
CA ASP A 108 -9.33 13.07 8.19
C ASP A 108 -8.50 12.48 9.33
N LYS A 109 -9.07 12.56 10.54
CA LYS A 109 -8.42 12.10 11.78
C LYS A 109 -8.06 10.63 11.78
N SER A 110 -8.70 9.81 10.96
CA SER A 110 -8.38 8.39 10.83
C SER A 110 -7.02 8.17 10.16
N LEU A 111 -6.57 9.12 9.34
CA LEU A 111 -5.35 9.03 8.57
C LEU A 111 -4.14 9.74 9.23
N VAL A 112 -4.39 10.71 10.12
CA VAL A 112 -3.32 11.52 10.77
C VAL A 112 -2.34 10.67 11.57
N ASN A 113 -2.79 9.55 12.11
CA ASN A 113 -1.95 8.62 12.91
C ASN A 113 -1.37 7.48 12.08
N MET A 114 -1.34 7.60 10.76
CA MET A 114 -0.69 6.61 9.90
C MET A 114 0.80 6.90 9.76
N PRO A 115 1.65 5.86 9.66
CA PRO A 115 3.04 6.03 9.26
C PRO A 115 3.12 6.80 7.95
N ASN A 116 4.11 7.67 7.84
CA ASN A 116 4.35 8.48 6.62
C ASN A 116 3.16 9.39 6.23
N TYR A 117 2.38 9.88 7.20
CA TYR A 117 1.26 10.79 6.92
C TYR A 117 1.70 12.03 6.12
N LEU A 118 2.84 12.64 6.49
CA LEU A 118 3.36 13.85 5.82
C LEU A 118 3.73 13.58 4.36
N GLU A 119 4.31 12.44 4.08
CA GLU A 119 4.65 12.02 2.72
C GLU A 119 3.38 11.70 1.91
N LEU A 120 2.37 11.09 2.52
CA LEU A 120 1.07 10.85 1.88
C LEU A 120 0.33 12.18 1.60
N GLU A 121 0.40 13.15 2.50
CA GLU A 121 -0.12 14.50 2.29
C GLU A 121 0.64 15.20 1.15
N SER A 122 1.96 15.09 1.12
CA SER A 122 2.81 15.59 0.04
C SER A 122 2.42 14.94 -1.30
N LEU A 123 2.22 13.62 -1.33
CA LEU A 123 1.77 12.90 -2.52
C LEU A 123 0.40 13.41 -2.99
N SER A 124 -0.54 13.63 -2.07
CA SER A 124 -1.86 14.17 -2.37
C SER A 124 -1.80 15.57 -2.97
N THR A 125 -0.80 16.37 -2.59
CA THR A 125 -0.61 17.73 -3.07
C THR A 125 0.07 17.76 -4.44
N ASN A 126 1.10 16.97 -4.63
CA ASN A 126 1.94 16.96 -5.84
C ASN A 126 1.24 16.28 -7.04
N LEU A 127 0.49 15.20 -6.79
CA LEU A 127 -0.23 14.52 -7.87
C LEU A 127 -1.61 15.15 -8.08
N SER A 128 -1.98 15.38 -9.34
CA SER A 128 -3.33 15.82 -9.68
C SER A 128 -4.35 14.68 -9.40
N LYS A 129 -5.62 15.05 -9.20
CA LYS A 129 -6.69 14.06 -9.05
C LYS A 129 -6.75 13.11 -10.25
N LYS A 130 -6.54 13.64 -11.46
CA LYS A 130 -6.50 12.84 -12.69
C LYS A 130 -5.36 11.84 -12.65
N ASN A 131 -4.16 12.27 -12.28
CA ASN A 131 -3.00 11.38 -12.19
C ASN A 131 -3.21 10.24 -11.18
N LEU A 132 -3.80 10.52 -10.01
CA LEU A 132 -4.15 9.49 -9.01
C LEU A 132 -5.14 8.47 -9.57
N ILE A 133 -6.15 8.91 -10.32
CA ILE A 133 -7.14 8.03 -10.96
C ILE A 133 -6.49 7.22 -12.08
N ASP A 134 -5.74 7.85 -12.99
CA ASP A 134 -5.09 7.16 -14.11
C ASP A 134 -4.15 6.05 -13.61
N ARG A 135 -3.38 6.32 -12.55
CA ARG A 135 -2.53 5.31 -11.89
C ARG A 135 -3.33 4.18 -11.25
N PHE A 136 -4.44 4.50 -10.58
CA PHE A 136 -5.32 3.49 -10.00
C PHE A 136 -5.94 2.59 -11.08
N ASP A 137 -6.40 3.18 -12.17
CA ASP A 137 -6.97 2.48 -13.31
C ASP A 137 -5.91 1.61 -14.01
N TYR A 138 -4.67 2.10 -14.15
CA TYR A 138 -3.57 1.30 -14.67
C TYR A 138 -3.39 0.00 -13.87
N LEU A 139 -3.29 0.09 -12.54
CA LEU A 139 -3.15 -1.09 -11.69
C LEU A 139 -4.36 -2.02 -11.80
N THR A 140 -5.58 -1.47 -11.87
CA THR A 140 -6.80 -2.26 -11.85
C THR A 140 -7.03 -2.98 -13.18
N ASN A 141 -6.83 -2.28 -14.30
CA ASN A 141 -7.12 -2.81 -15.62
C ASN A 141 -6.05 -3.81 -16.10
N ASN A 142 -4.79 -3.57 -15.76
CA ASN A 142 -3.69 -4.40 -16.25
C ASN A 142 -3.32 -5.56 -15.30
N GLN A 143 -3.82 -5.58 -14.05
CA GLN A 143 -3.52 -6.64 -13.08
C GLN A 143 -3.91 -8.04 -13.58
N LYS A 144 -5.07 -8.18 -14.21
CA LYS A 144 -5.53 -9.47 -14.74
C LYS A 144 -4.59 -9.98 -15.84
N GLU A 145 -4.21 -9.11 -16.75
CA GLU A 145 -3.32 -9.46 -17.87
C GLU A 145 -1.91 -9.78 -17.37
N LEU A 146 -1.40 -9.03 -16.39
CA LEU A 146 -0.11 -9.29 -15.76
C LEU A 146 0.02 -10.76 -15.32
N PHE A 147 -0.99 -11.29 -14.63
CA PHE A 147 -0.94 -12.66 -14.12
C PHE A 147 -1.34 -13.70 -15.18
N SER A 148 -2.36 -13.43 -16.00
CA SER A 148 -2.83 -14.41 -17.01
C SER A 148 -1.85 -14.61 -18.15
N LEU A 149 -1.11 -13.56 -18.53
CA LEU A 149 -0.10 -13.59 -19.60
C LEU A 149 1.33 -13.71 -19.07
N ASN A 150 1.49 -13.84 -17.75
CA ASN A 150 2.79 -13.92 -17.08
C ASN A 150 3.76 -12.80 -17.52
N LEU A 151 3.25 -11.55 -17.51
CA LEU A 151 4.05 -10.40 -17.90
C LEU A 151 5.15 -10.12 -16.88
N ASP A 152 6.19 -9.42 -17.32
CA ASP A 152 7.33 -9.04 -16.47
C ASP A 152 6.90 -8.05 -15.38
N LYS A 153 6.98 -8.49 -14.11
CA LYS A 153 6.60 -7.71 -12.94
C LYS A 153 7.44 -6.44 -12.78
N LYS A 154 8.75 -6.51 -13.12
CA LYS A 154 9.66 -5.37 -13.04
C LYS A 154 9.25 -4.28 -14.02
N ILE A 155 9.03 -4.65 -15.28
CA ILE A 155 8.58 -3.70 -16.31
C ILE A 155 7.22 -3.11 -15.94
N PHE A 156 6.30 -3.93 -15.45
CA PHE A 156 4.99 -3.47 -15.01
C PHE A 156 5.08 -2.38 -13.94
N ILE A 157 5.91 -2.59 -12.91
CA ILE A 157 6.10 -1.62 -11.81
C ILE A 157 6.83 -0.37 -12.31
N LEU A 158 7.88 -0.50 -13.12
CA LEU A 158 8.58 0.66 -13.67
C LEU A 158 7.63 1.54 -14.49
N ASN A 159 6.81 0.94 -15.35
CA ASN A 159 5.81 1.68 -16.13
C ASN A 159 4.79 2.39 -15.22
N PHE A 160 4.37 1.77 -14.12
CA PHE A 160 3.49 2.39 -13.14
C PHE A 160 4.14 3.58 -12.43
N LEU A 161 5.40 3.46 -12.03
CA LEU A 161 6.12 4.49 -11.27
C LEU A 161 6.56 5.68 -12.12
N THR A 162 6.58 5.55 -13.45
CA THR A 162 7.01 6.59 -14.39
C THR A 162 5.89 7.30 -15.15
N GLN A 163 4.64 7.02 -14.79
CA GLN A 163 3.44 7.69 -15.35
C GLN A 163 3.32 9.15 -15.00
#